data_e7805f4fb5fea53d05330bc1e3a1185c
#
_entry.id   e7805f4fb5fea53d05330bc1e3a1185c
#
_cell.length_a   1.000
_cell.length_b   1.000
_cell.length_c   1.000
_cell.angle_alpha   90.00
_cell.angle_beta   90.00
_cell.angle_gamma   90.00
#
_symmetry.space_group_name_H-M   'P 1'
#
loop_
_entity.id
_entity.type
_entity.pdbx_description
1 polymer ?
#
loop_
_entity_poly.entity_id
_entity_poly.type
_entity_poly.pdbx_seq_one_letter_code
_entity_poly.pdbx_strand_id
1 'polypeptide(L)'
;MAVSDFLERISLNDRQISFNRMNKGSVNYFHWHQCLEMLFVTQGYGIVMVDNQQYTLRPGRLFVFPPFKLHKVFVEQSDKNHYERTTVHLDHLLLDGFLQPFPQRRAHFSRLWDSHREAHIFDLTDSAAHIEVILESFNRVQQAETPQWEDIAMMVLQLMEFMPDQQVKQKTVSRTTASKVMQWIEENYVQKFALADLSASLGLSQSYISRVFSQETGRSIADYLATRRVKRACELLRSTDLSIEAVGQQCGFADAPYFITCFRKLIGRTPLQYRKAAFRLEL
;
A
#
# COMPACT_ATOMS: atom_id res chain seq x y z
N MET A 1 12.67 4.31 22.36
CA MET A 1 11.75 4.68 21.28
C MET A 1 11.31 3.39 20.59
N ALA A 2 10.02 3.09 20.55
CA ALA A 2 9.52 1.91 19.88
C ALA A 2 9.84 2.04 18.38
N VAL A 3 10.51 1.04 17.82
CA VAL A 3 10.85 0.97 16.39
C VAL A 3 9.55 0.79 15.63
N SER A 4 9.12 1.80 14.90
CA SER A 4 7.90 1.72 14.08
C SER A 4 8.08 0.68 12.99
N ASP A 5 7.11 -0.19 12.84
CA ASP A 5 7.13 -1.25 11.82
C ASP A 5 6.88 -0.64 10.41
N PHE A 6 7.60 -1.06 9.35
CA PHE A 6 7.25 -0.74 7.94
C PHE A 6 5.80 -1.07 7.63
N LEU A 7 5.30 -2.10 8.28
CA LEU A 7 3.90 -2.42 8.27
C LEU A 7 3.19 -1.45 9.22
N GLU A 8 2.57 -0.47 8.66
CA GLU A 8 1.51 0.25 9.36
C GLU A 8 0.29 -0.66 9.38
N ARG A 9 0.01 -1.23 10.56
CA ARG A 9 -1.18 -2.06 10.74
C ARG A 9 -2.40 -1.16 10.75
N ILE A 10 -3.02 -1.01 9.60
CA ILE A 10 -4.31 -0.36 9.55
C ILE A 10 -5.36 -1.32 10.10
N SER A 11 -5.92 -0.97 11.24
CA SER A 11 -7.08 -1.67 11.75
C SER A 11 -8.29 -1.21 10.98
N LEU A 12 -8.75 -2.04 10.05
CA LEU A 12 -10.00 -1.78 9.34
C LEU A 12 -11.21 -2.12 10.23
N ASN A 13 -10.98 -2.76 11.40
CA ASN A 13 -11.99 -3.24 12.35
C ASN A 13 -13.10 -4.03 11.63
N ASP A 14 -14.26 -4.15 12.27
CA ASP A 14 -15.46 -4.73 11.67
C ASP A 14 -16.05 -3.85 10.54
N ARG A 15 -15.57 -2.60 10.43
CA ARG A 15 -16.02 -1.62 9.43
C ARG A 15 -15.37 -1.79 8.07
N GLN A 16 -14.28 -2.52 7.96
CA GLN A 16 -13.51 -2.81 6.74
C GLN A 16 -13.02 -1.56 5.97
N ILE A 17 -13.11 -0.41 6.61
CA ILE A 17 -12.63 0.88 6.14
C ILE A 17 -12.05 1.66 7.33
N SER A 18 -10.99 2.42 7.06
CA SER A 18 -10.51 3.49 7.93
C SER A 18 -10.49 4.77 7.13
N PHE A 19 -11.34 5.72 7.52
CA PHE A 19 -11.46 7.02 6.89
C PHE A 19 -11.08 8.10 7.88
N ASN A 20 -10.08 8.92 7.55
CA ASN A 20 -9.56 9.94 8.44
C ASN A 20 -9.36 11.26 7.69
N ARG A 21 -9.93 12.33 8.21
CA ARG A 21 -9.60 13.70 7.82
C ARG A 21 -8.59 14.26 8.80
N MET A 22 -7.41 14.61 8.32
CA MET A 22 -6.26 14.94 9.16
C MET A 22 -5.70 16.31 8.80
N ASN A 23 -5.48 17.13 9.82
CA ASN A 23 -4.91 18.47 9.70
C ASN A 23 -3.54 18.62 10.37
N LYS A 24 -2.96 17.53 10.87
CA LYS A 24 -1.65 17.51 11.53
C LYS A 24 -0.92 16.19 11.29
N GLY A 25 0.38 16.24 11.44
CA GLY A 25 1.27 15.07 11.37
C GLY A 25 1.48 14.56 9.94
N SER A 26 2.72 14.22 9.62
CA SER A 26 3.09 13.42 8.47
C SER A 26 3.91 12.25 8.95
N VAL A 27 3.73 11.09 8.33
CA VAL A 27 4.53 9.90 8.60
C VAL A 27 5.82 10.04 7.81
N ASN A 28 6.90 10.51 8.47
CA ASN A 28 8.17 10.77 7.82
C ASN A 28 9.08 9.52 7.77
N TYR A 29 8.51 8.35 7.53
CA TYR A 29 9.24 7.11 7.28
C TYR A 29 8.57 6.30 6.16
N PHE A 30 9.33 5.41 5.52
CA PHE A 30 8.76 4.48 4.57
C PHE A 30 7.90 3.46 5.30
N HIS A 31 6.69 3.25 4.79
CA HIS A 31 5.75 2.24 5.31
C HIS A 31 4.93 1.63 4.17
N TRP A 32 4.24 0.57 4.47
CA TRP A 32 3.27 -0.08 3.62
C TRP A 32 2.19 -0.72 4.51
N HIS A 33 1.06 -1.01 3.94
CA HIS A 33 -0.06 -1.67 4.62
C HIS A 33 -0.73 -2.68 3.68
N GLN A 34 -1.56 -3.57 4.26
CA GLN A 34 -2.21 -4.67 3.57
C GLN A 34 -3.47 -4.27 2.78
N CYS A 35 -3.93 -3.05 2.92
CA CYS A 35 -5.13 -2.52 2.30
C CYS A 35 -4.81 -1.55 1.16
N LEU A 36 -5.80 -1.21 0.35
CA LEU A 36 -5.73 -0.10 -0.58
C LEU A 36 -5.79 1.21 0.21
N GLU A 37 -4.91 2.15 -0.10
CA GLU A 37 -4.99 3.52 0.42
C GLU A 37 -5.28 4.51 -0.69
N MET A 38 -6.17 5.44 -0.40
CA MET A 38 -6.36 6.67 -1.16
C MET A 38 -6.01 7.85 -0.25
N LEU A 39 -5.13 8.72 -0.72
CA LEU A 39 -4.70 9.92 0.00
C LEU A 39 -5.00 11.14 -0.85
N PHE A 40 -5.99 11.93 -0.46
CA PHE A 40 -6.34 13.20 -1.11
C PHE A 40 -5.78 14.36 -0.32
N VAL A 41 -5.08 15.26 -1.00
CA VAL A 41 -4.43 16.43 -0.39
C VAL A 41 -5.32 17.65 -0.56
N THR A 42 -5.77 18.22 0.55
CA THR A 42 -6.58 19.45 0.58
C THR A 42 -5.70 20.68 0.71
N GLN A 43 -4.66 20.62 1.58
CA GLN A 43 -3.70 21.70 1.77
C GLN A 43 -2.30 21.16 1.98
N GLY A 44 -1.30 22.00 1.68
CA GLY A 44 0.11 21.72 1.93
C GLY A 44 0.89 21.27 0.71
N TYR A 45 2.21 21.42 0.84
CA TYR A 45 3.18 21.08 -0.20
C TYR A 45 4.26 20.18 0.38
N GLY A 46 4.68 19.20 -0.39
CA GLY A 46 5.67 18.23 0.03
C GLY A 46 6.05 17.27 -1.08
N ILE A 47 6.49 16.10 -0.65
CA ILE A 47 6.97 15.04 -1.56
C ILE A 47 6.36 13.72 -1.13
N VAL A 48 5.89 12.94 -2.09
CA VAL A 48 5.54 11.53 -1.92
C VAL A 48 6.60 10.70 -2.64
N MET A 49 7.19 9.78 -1.93
CA MET A 49 8.12 8.80 -2.49
C MET A 49 7.41 7.45 -2.53
N VAL A 50 7.38 6.82 -3.70
CA VAL A 50 6.83 5.48 -3.91
C VAL A 50 7.86 4.67 -4.68
N ASP A 51 8.26 3.54 -4.12
CA ASP A 51 9.37 2.74 -4.64
C ASP A 51 10.61 3.65 -4.86
N ASN A 52 10.99 3.88 -6.11
CA ASN A 52 12.15 4.71 -6.50
C ASN A 52 11.75 6.04 -7.14
N GLN A 53 10.50 6.44 -7.01
CA GLN A 53 9.96 7.59 -7.71
C GLN A 53 9.49 8.64 -6.74
N GLN A 54 9.68 9.88 -7.14
CA GLN A 54 9.28 11.04 -6.36
C GLN A 54 8.18 11.81 -7.07
N TYR A 55 7.14 12.13 -6.32
CA TYR A 55 6.02 12.93 -6.80
C TYR A 55 5.85 14.16 -5.91
N THR A 56 5.51 15.28 -6.52
CA THR A 56 5.16 16.49 -5.76
C THR A 56 3.82 16.26 -5.06
N LEU A 57 3.76 16.47 -3.76
CA LEU A 57 2.52 16.58 -3.00
C LEU A 57 2.04 18.03 -3.06
N ARG A 58 0.78 18.23 -3.44
CA ARG A 58 0.13 19.56 -3.48
C ARG A 58 -1.38 19.43 -3.42
N PRO A 59 -2.11 20.51 -3.11
CA PRO A 59 -3.57 20.50 -3.10
C PRO A 59 -4.16 20.00 -4.43
N GLY A 60 -5.25 19.24 -4.33
CA GLY A 60 -5.94 18.65 -5.47
C GLY A 60 -5.31 17.36 -6.00
N ARG A 61 -4.22 16.84 -5.42
CA ARG A 61 -3.67 15.54 -5.79
C ARG A 61 -4.29 14.42 -5.00
N LEU A 62 -4.64 13.36 -5.73
CA LEU A 62 -5.05 12.08 -5.19
C LEU A 62 -3.95 11.04 -5.47
N PHE A 63 -3.43 10.44 -4.42
CA PHE A 63 -2.52 9.30 -4.48
C PHE A 63 -3.31 8.04 -4.13
N VAL A 64 -3.13 6.99 -4.95
CA VAL A 64 -3.72 5.67 -4.69
C VAL A 64 -2.58 4.67 -4.59
N PHE A 65 -2.39 4.11 -3.39
CA PHE A 65 -1.36 3.12 -3.12
C PHE A 65 -1.97 1.73 -3.08
N PRO A 66 -1.62 0.85 -4.06
CA PRO A 66 -2.01 -0.55 -3.99
C PRO A 66 -1.54 -1.23 -2.69
N PRO A 67 -2.18 -2.31 -2.27
CA PRO A 67 -1.71 -3.10 -1.12
C PRO A 67 -0.23 -3.44 -1.23
N PHE A 68 0.49 -3.37 -0.11
CA PHE A 68 1.93 -3.66 -0.01
C PHE A 68 2.85 -2.72 -0.82
N LYS A 69 2.36 -1.58 -1.27
CA LYS A 69 3.17 -0.58 -1.94
C LYS A 69 3.94 0.24 -0.91
N LEU A 70 5.28 0.15 -0.95
CA LEU A 70 6.13 0.93 -0.07
C LEU A 70 6.10 2.40 -0.47
N HIS A 71 5.73 3.26 0.46
CA HIS A 71 5.65 4.69 0.22
C HIS A 71 6.03 5.51 1.46
N LYS A 72 6.32 6.78 1.23
CA LYS A 72 6.65 7.77 2.27
C LYS A 72 6.07 9.11 1.86
N VAL A 73 5.41 9.78 2.79
CA VAL A 73 4.93 11.15 2.63
C VAL A 73 5.82 12.06 3.46
N PHE A 74 6.44 13.03 2.82
CA PHE A 74 7.26 14.04 3.48
C PHE A 74 6.67 15.43 3.28
N VAL A 75 6.26 16.04 4.37
CA VAL A 75 5.79 17.42 4.41
C VAL A 75 6.50 18.14 5.55
N GLU A 76 7.25 19.17 5.22
CA GLU A 76 7.79 20.07 6.21
C GLU A 76 6.70 21.05 6.63
N GLN A 77 6.13 20.80 7.80
CA GLN A 77 5.07 21.64 8.36
C GLN A 77 5.64 22.90 8.98
N SER A 78 4.98 24.02 8.73
CA SER A 78 5.29 25.33 9.30
C SER A 78 4.02 26.16 9.39
N ASP A 79 4.07 27.32 9.99
CA ASP A 79 2.95 28.27 10.02
C ASP A 79 2.47 28.69 8.61
N LYS A 80 3.33 28.52 7.60
CA LYS A 80 3.04 28.81 6.18
C LYS A 80 2.70 27.58 5.34
N ASN A 81 2.93 26.39 5.85
CA ASN A 81 2.67 25.14 5.15
C ASN A 81 1.89 24.18 6.05
N HIS A 82 0.59 24.44 6.18
CA HIS A 82 -0.34 23.54 6.84
C HIS A 82 -0.57 22.34 5.95
N TYR A 83 -0.63 21.15 6.55
CA TYR A 83 -0.87 19.93 5.80
C TYR A 83 -2.21 19.32 6.20
N GLU A 84 -3.15 19.37 5.26
CA GLU A 84 -4.48 18.79 5.42
C GLU A 84 -4.73 17.74 4.34
N ARG A 85 -5.26 16.62 4.75
CA ARG A 85 -5.52 15.48 3.88
C ARG A 85 -6.66 14.62 4.37
N THR A 86 -7.23 13.87 3.44
CA THR A 86 -8.11 12.74 3.74
C THR A 86 -7.40 11.46 3.36
N THR A 87 -7.32 10.49 4.27
CA THR A 87 -6.85 9.13 3.99
C THR A 87 -8.00 8.15 4.09
N VAL A 88 -8.10 7.27 3.11
CA VAL A 88 -9.07 6.18 3.06
C VAL A 88 -8.33 4.88 2.89
N HIS A 89 -8.38 4.02 3.90
CA HIS A 89 -7.88 2.66 3.80
C HIS A 89 -9.05 1.70 3.74
N LEU A 90 -9.07 0.81 2.77
CA LEU A 90 -10.20 -0.12 2.60
C LEU A 90 -9.75 -1.52 2.22
N ASP A 91 -10.57 -2.50 2.59
CA ASP A 91 -10.41 -3.88 2.12
C ASP A 91 -10.84 -3.95 0.65
N HIS A 92 -9.84 -3.88 -0.23
CA HIS A 92 -10.06 -3.86 -1.68
C HIS A 92 -10.72 -5.14 -2.20
N LEU A 93 -10.53 -6.28 -1.53
CA LEU A 93 -11.12 -7.56 -1.97
C LEU A 93 -12.63 -7.59 -1.74
N LEU A 94 -13.05 -7.08 -0.58
CA LEU A 94 -14.46 -7.01 -0.25
C LEU A 94 -15.20 -6.06 -1.20
N LEU A 95 -14.61 -4.90 -1.49
CA LEU A 95 -15.20 -3.98 -2.46
C LEU A 95 -15.17 -4.55 -3.88
N ASP A 96 -14.12 -5.23 -4.30
CA ASP A 96 -14.08 -5.92 -5.60
C ASP A 96 -15.19 -6.97 -5.72
N GLY A 97 -15.43 -7.75 -4.65
CA GLY A 97 -16.55 -8.69 -4.57
C GLY A 97 -17.91 -8.00 -4.66
N PHE A 98 -18.11 -6.90 -3.95
CA PHE A 98 -19.33 -6.11 -4.03
C PHE A 98 -19.59 -5.54 -5.43
N LEU A 99 -18.54 -5.24 -6.19
CA LEU A 99 -18.65 -4.72 -7.56
C LEU A 99 -18.86 -5.79 -8.64
N GLN A 100 -18.99 -7.08 -8.30
CA GLN A 100 -19.26 -8.17 -9.27
C GLN A 100 -20.41 -7.87 -10.24
N PRO A 101 -21.57 -7.31 -9.81
CA PRO A 101 -22.66 -6.98 -10.73
C PRO A 101 -22.34 -5.85 -11.71
N PHE A 102 -21.22 -5.15 -11.54
CA PHE A 102 -20.83 -3.98 -12.33
C PHE A 102 -19.45 -4.19 -13.03
N PRO A 103 -19.37 -5.06 -14.05
CA PRO A 103 -18.08 -5.55 -14.58
C PRO A 103 -17.14 -4.45 -15.07
N GLN A 104 -17.65 -3.39 -15.66
CA GLN A 104 -16.81 -2.27 -16.13
C GLN A 104 -16.22 -1.48 -14.95
N ARG A 105 -17.02 -1.20 -13.92
CA ARG A 105 -16.58 -0.51 -12.71
C ARG A 105 -15.60 -1.36 -11.92
N ARG A 106 -15.88 -2.66 -11.80
CA ARG A 106 -14.98 -3.62 -11.19
C ARG A 106 -13.64 -3.67 -11.90
N ALA A 107 -13.63 -3.76 -13.25
CA ALA A 107 -12.39 -3.75 -14.03
C ALA A 107 -11.58 -2.46 -13.86
N HIS A 108 -12.24 -1.30 -13.72
CA HIS A 108 -11.55 -0.05 -13.40
C HIS A 108 -10.98 -0.09 -11.98
N PHE A 109 -11.79 -0.47 -10.98
CA PHE A 109 -11.35 -0.59 -9.60
C PHE A 109 -10.19 -1.58 -9.43
N SER A 110 -10.25 -2.74 -10.10
CA SER A 110 -9.20 -3.76 -10.05
C SER A 110 -7.85 -3.21 -10.53
N ARG A 111 -7.82 -2.29 -11.48
CA ARG A 111 -6.58 -1.64 -11.92
C ARG A 111 -5.95 -0.77 -10.85
N LEU A 112 -6.74 -0.18 -9.93
CA LEU A 112 -6.23 0.68 -8.86
C LEU A 112 -5.51 -0.08 -7.75
N TRP A 113 -5.91 -1.33 -7.49
CA TRP A 113 -5.31 -2.13 -6.42
C TRP A 113 -4.42 -3.28 -6.91
N ASP A 114 -4.27 -3.44 -8.23
CA ASP A 114 -3.35 -4.43 -8.78
C ASP A 114 -1.93 -4.17 -8.27
N SER A 115 -1.47 -5.05 -7.39
CA SER A 115 -0.19 -4.91 -6.68
C SER A 115 1.03 -5.02 -7.60
N HIS A 116 0.87 -5.49 -8.84
CA HIS A 116 1.92 -5.50 -9.87
C HIS A 116 2.10 -4.14 -10.52
N ARG A 117 1.13 -3.24 -10.37
CA ARG A 117 1.19 -1.90 -10.95
C ARG A 117 1.89 -0.93 -10.01
N GLU A 118 2.29 0.18 -10.58
CA GLU A 118 2.78 1.34 -9.84
C GLU A 118 1.64 2.00 -9.06
N ALA A 119 1.97 2.84 -8.08
CA ALA A 119 0.98 3.71 -7.43
C ALA A 119 0.36 4.64 -8.48
N HIS A 120 -0.91 4.96 -8.31
CA HIS A 120 -1.61 5.87 -9.21
C HIS A 120 -1.64 7.27 -8.60
N ILE A 121 -1.23 8.26 -9.38
CA ILE A 121 -1.23 9.65 -8.97
C ILE A 121 -2.07 10.46 -9.95
N PHE A 122 -3.16 11.04 -9.45
CA PHE A 122 -4.09 11.83 -10.23
C PHE A 122 -4.00 13.30 -9.81
N ASP A 123 -4.00 14.16 -10.81
CA ASP A 123 -4.15 15.59 -10.62
C ASP A 123 -5.63 15.97 -10.78
N LEU A 124 -6.29 16.19 -9.67
CA LEU A 124 -7.72 16.49 -9.58
C LEU A 124 -7.95 17.94 -9.14
N THR A 125 -7.00 18.82 -9.40
CA THR A 125 -7.07 20.23 -8.96
C THR A 125 -8.35 20.91 -9.45
N ASP A 126 -8.72 20.69 -10.70
CA ASP A 126 -9.94 21.32 -11.29
C ASP A 126 -11.24 20.72 -10.73
N SER A 127 -11.17 19.53 -10.14
CA SER A 127 -12.31 18.83 -9.54
C SER A 127 -12.24 18.78 -8.02
N ALA A 128 -11.28 19.46 -7.39
CA ALA A 128 -11.00 19.35 -5.97
C ALA A 128 -12.24 19.66 -5.09
N ALA A 129 -13.04 20.65 -5.48
CA ALA A 129 -14.27 20.99 -4.78
C ALA A 129 -15.32 19.86 -4.80
N HIS A 130 -15.44 19.15 -5.92
CA HIS A 130 -16.34 18.00 -6.04
C HIS A 130 -15.84 16.81 -5.20
N ILE A 131 -14.53 16.55 -5.22
CA ILE A 131 -13.91 15.52 -4.39
C ILE A 131 -14.15 15.79 -2.90
N GLU A 132 -13.99 17.04 -2.46
CA GLU A 132 -14.27 17.44 -1.08
C GLU A 132 -15.74 17.21 -0.70
N VAL A 133 -16.69 17.50 -1.57
CA VAL A 133 -18.12 17.24 -1.33
C VAL A 133 -18.38 15.75 -1.12
N ILE A 134 -17.78 14.89 -1.96
CA ILE A 134 -17.92 13.43 -1.85
C ILE A 134 -17.35 12.95 -0.51
N LEU A 135 -16.13 13.38 -0.17
CA LEU A 135 -15.46 12.98 1.06
C LEU A 135 -16.18 13.49 2.31
N GLU A 136 -16.70 14.72 2.27
CA GLU A 136 -17.47 15.27 3.38
C GLU A 136 -18.84 14.58 3.53
N SER A 137 -19.49 14.21 2.44
CA SER A 137 -20.73 13.42 2.49
C SER A 137 -20.50 12.08 3.20
N PHE A 138 -19.45 11.36 2.85
CA PHE A 138 -19.09 10.10 3.53
C PHE A 138 -18.70 10.32 5.00
N ASN A 139 -17.97 11.41 5.30
CA ASN A 139 -17.60 11.77 6.67
C ASN A 139 -18.85 11.95 7.56
N ARG A 140 -19.91 12.57 7.05
CA ARG A 140 -21.18 12.71 7.78
C ARG A 140 -21.86 11.37 8.04
N VAL A 141 -21.88 10.49 7.04
CA VAL A 141 -22.41 9.12 7.23
C VAL A 141 -21.63 8.39 8.34
N GLN A 142 -20.33 8.41 8.29
CA GLN A 142 -19.48 7.74 9.28
C GLN A 142 -19.62 8.34 10.71
N GLN A 143 -19.93 9.63 10.83
CA GLN A 143 -20.17 10.28 12.13
C GLN A 143 -21.56 9.97 12.70
N ALA A 144 -22.56 9.78 11.84
CA ALA A 144 -23.92 9.48 12.23
C ALA A 144 -24.14 8.01 12.54
N GLU A 145 -23.57 7.13 11.72
CA GLU A 145 -23.81 5.69 11.76
C GLU A 145 -22.53 4.90 11.39
N THR A 146 -22.59 3.58 11.56
CA THR A 146 -21.53 2.73 11.01
C THR A 146 -21.76 2.57 9.50
N PRO A 147 -20.82 3.02 8.64
CA PRO A 147 -20.97 2.94 7.19
C PRO A 147 -21.21 1.50 6.74
N GLN A 148 -22.14 1.33 5.82
CA GLN A 148 -22.41 0.05 5.16
C GLN A 148 -21.56 -0.05 3.87
N TRP A 149 -21.52 -1.23 3.26
CA TRP A 149 -20.78 -1.44 2.01
C TRP A 149 -21.24 -0.55 0.86
N GLU A 150 -22.54 -0.28 0.82
CA GLU A 150 -23.17 0.61 -0.16
C GLU A 150 -22.60 2.03 -0.06
N ASP A 151 -22.42 2.55 1.15
CA ASP A 151 -21.87 3.87 1.40
C ASP A 151 -20.41 3.94 0.94
N ILE A 152 -19.62 2.90 1.26
CA ILE A 152 -18.21 2.79 0.86
C ILE A 152 -18.10 2.69 -0.66
N ALA A 153 -18.91 1.82 -1.28
CA ALA A 153 -18.92 1.62 -2.72
C ALA A 153 -19.33 2.91 -3.45
N MET A 154 -20.34 3.60 -2.94
CA MET A 154 -20.83 4.86 -3.50
C MET A 154 -19.76 5.93 -3.48
N MET A 155 -19.06 6.11 -2.35
CA MET A 155 -17.94 7.05 -2.24
C MET A 155 -16.83 6.70 -3.25
N VAL A 156 -16.38 5.43 -3.28
CA VAL A 156 -15.28 5.03 -4.18
C VAL A 156 -15.67 5.16 -5.64
N LEU A 157 -16.88 4.75 -6.03
CA LEU A 157 -17.36 4.86 -7.41
C LEU A 157 -17.46 6.32 -7.85
N GLN A 158 -17.93 7.23 -6.98
CA GLN A 158 -17.97 8.65 -7.27
C GLN A 158 -16.55 9.23 -7.43
N LEU A 159 -15.59 8.86 -6.57
CA LEU A 159 -14.21 9.29 -6.72
C LEU A 159 -13.60 8.79 -8.04
N MET A 160 -13.90 7.54 -8.45
CA MET A 160 -13.39 6.97 -9.69
C MET A 160 -13.86 7.70 -10.97
N GLU A 161 -15.00 8.39 -10.94
CA GLU A 161 -15.45 9.19 -12.08
C GLU A 161 -14.50 10.36 -12.41
N PHE A 162 -13.74 10.82 -11.40
CA PHE A 162 -12.77 11.90 -11.56
C PHE A 162 -11.35 11.40 -11.83
N MET A 163 -11.11 10.08 -11.85
CA MET A 163 -9.79 9.51 -12.09
C MET A 163 -9.57 9.33 -13.61
N PRO A 164 -8.77 10.17 -14.25
CA PRO A 164 -8.49 10.03 -15.68
C PRO A 164 -7.61 8.81 -15.95
N ASP A 165 -7.67 8.29 -17.18
CA ASP A 165 -6.78 7.20 -17.60
C ASP A 165 -5.30 7.63 -17.63
N GLN A 166 -5.04 8.94 -17.77
CA GLN A 166 -3.69 9.50 -17.77
C GLN A 166 -3.27 9.90 -16.36
N GLN A 167 -2.15 9.33 -15.92
CA GLN A 167 -1.54 9.65 -14.64
C GLN A 167 -0.51 10.79 -14.77
N VAL A 168 -0.18 11.41 -13.64
CA VAL A 168 0.88 12.43 -13.57
C VAL A 168 2.22 11.83 -13.98
N LYS A 169 2.88 12.43 -14.98
CA LYS A 169 4.23 12.01 -15.40
C LYS A 169 5.23 12.18 -14.27
N GLN A 170 6.09 11.18 -14.12
CA GLN A 170 7.07 11.07 -13.07
C GLN A 170 8.34 11.88 -13.34
N LYS A 171 8.96 12.37 -12.27
CA LYS A 171 10.38 12.72 -12.31
C LYS A 171 11.20 11.51 -11.85
N THR A 172 12.04 10.99 -12.73
CA THR A 172 13.00 9.93 -12.37
C THR A 172 13.99 10.50 -11.34
N VAL A 173 13.98 9.97 -10.12
CA VAL A 173 14.97 10.31 -9.09
C VAL A 173 16.18 9.40 -9.26
N SER A 174 17.36 9.90 -8.95
CA SER A 174 18.58 9.11 -8.86
C SER A 174 18.36 7.88 -7.98
N ARG A 175 18.72 6.69 -8.46
CA ARG A 175 18.56 5.44 -7.73
C ARG A 175 19.37 5.46 -6.44
N THR A 176 18.70 5.49 -5.30
CA THR A 176 19.33 5.38 -3.98
C THR A 176 19.87 3.96 -3.74
N THR A 177 20.70 3.79 -2.71
CA THR A 177 21.17 2.44 -2.34
C THR A 177 20.00 1.54 -1.93
N ALA A 178 19.03 2.07 -1.17
CA ALA A 178 17.84 1.30 -0.81
C ALA A 178 17.06 0.85 -2.04
N SER A 179 16.91 1.71 -3.04
CA SER A 179 16.20 1.37 -4.26
C SER A 179 16.87 0.25 -5.08
N LYS A 180 18.21 0.23 -5.11
CA LYS A 180 18.95 -0.85 -5.74
C LYS A 180 18.77 -2.17 -4.99
N VAL A 181 18.78 -2.13 -3.66
CA VAL A 181 18.51 -3.29 -2.80
C VAL A 181 17.10 -3.82 -3.04
N MET A 182 16.09 -2.93 -3.08
CA MET A 182 14.71 -3.32 -3.35
C MET A 182 14.57 -3.98 -4.71
N GLN A 183 15.17 -3.41 -5.74
CA GLN A 183 15.17 -4.00 -7.09
C GLN A 183 15.80 -5.40 -7.10
N TRP A 184 16.96 -5.56 -6.47
CA TRP A 184 17.61 -6.87 -6.38
C TRP A 184 16.72 -7.90 -5.66
N ILE A 185 16.03 -7.50 -4.60
CA ILE A 185 15.08 -8.37 -3.88
C ILE A 185 13.89 -8.73 -4.80
N GLU A 186 13.33 -7.80 -5.57
CA GLU A 186 12.25 -8.09 -6.51
C GLU A 186 12.63 -9.19 -7.53
N GLU A 187 13.88 -9.21 -7.94
CA GLU A 187 14.40 -10.17 -8.91
C GLU A 187 14.78 -11.53 -8.27
N ASN A 188 15.08 -11.55 -6.95
CA ASN A 188 15.72 -12.70 -6.29
C ASN A 188 14.97 -13.25 -5.06
N TYR A 189 13.80 -12.71 -4.67
CA TYR A 189 13.13 -13.03 -3.39
C TYR A 189 12.78 -14.52 -3.21
N VAL A 190 12.56 -15.26 -4.28
CA VAL A 190 12.23 -16.69 -4.24
C VAL A 190 13.44 -17.53 -3.83
N GLN A 191 14.63 -17.08 -4.16
CA GLN A 191 15.87 -17.81 -3.90
C GLN A 191 16.27 -17.74 -2.43
N LYS A 192 17.17 -18.64 -2.01
CA LYS A 192 17.81 -18.54 -0.70
C LYS A 192 18.56 -17.22 -0.62
N PHE A 193 18.14 -16.35 0.30
CA PHE A 193 18.77 -15.05 0.48
C PHE A 193 20.08 -15.17 1.23
N ALA A 194 21.14 -14.59 0.65
CA ALA A 194 22.38 -14.31 1.35
C ALA A 194 22.78 -12.85 1.12
N LEU A 195 23.08 -12.14 2.21
CA LEU A 195 23.51 -10.74 2.14
C LEU A 195 24.84 -10.58 1.37
N ALA A 196 25.65 -11.65 1.32
CA ALA A 196 26.88 -11.69 0.53
C ALA A 196 26.60 -11.56 -0.98
N ASP A 197 25.57 -12.24 -1.49
CA ASP A 197 25.22 -12.21 -2.91
C ASP A 197 24.73 -10.81 -3.33
N LEU A 198 23.89 -10.21 -2.49
CA LEU A 198 23.44 -8.82 -2.66
C LEU A 198 24.64 -7.85 -2.64
N SER A 199 25.56 -8.04 -1.69
CA SER A 199 26.78 -7.25 -1.54
C SER A 199 27.67 -7.34 -2.80
N ALA A 200 27.90 -8.54 -3.31
CA ALA A 200 28.66 -8.77 -4.53
C ALA A 200 28.00 -8.13 -5.75
N SER A 201 26.67 -8.27 -5.87
CA SER A 201 25.90 -7.70 -6.99
C SER A 201 25.95 -6.16 -7.04
N LEU A 202 25.96 -5.51 -5.88
CA LEU A 202 25.99 -4.05 -5.81
C LEU A 202 27.40 -3.45 -5.74
N GLY A 203 28.44 -4.25 -5.54
CA GLY A 203 29.82 -3.79 -5.33
C GLY A 203 29.99 -3.00 -4.03
N LEU A 204 29.21 -3.27 -3.00
CA LEU A 204 29.18 -2.55 -1.73
C LEU A 204 29.34 -3.53 -0.56
N SER A 205 29.93 -3.08 0.56
CA SER A 205 30.04 -3.97 1.73
C SER A 205 28.68 -4.25 2.40
N GLN A 206 28.54 -5.45 2.98
CA GLN A 206 27.33 -5.89 3.66
C GLN A 206 26.90 -4.93 4.78
N SER A 207 27.85 -4.47 5.56
CA SER A 207 27.61 -3.52 6.67
C SER A 207 27.11 -2.16 6.14
N TYR A 208 27.70 -1.67 5.03
CA TYR A 208 27.26 -0.43 4.40
C TYR A 208 25.83 -0.54 3.88
N ILE A 209 25.52 -1.61 3.11
CA ILE A 209 24.21 -1.83 2.54
C ILE A 209 23.15 -1.92 3.64
N SER A 210 23.39 -2.74 4.69
CA SER A 210 22.45 -2.91 5.80
C SER A 210 22.19 -1.60 6.54
N ARG A 211 23.25 -0.83 6.81
CA ARG A 211 23.15 0.45 7.50
C ARG A 211 22.39 1.47 6.66
N VAL A 212 22.77 1.65 5.39
CA VAL A 212 22.14 2.66 4.51
C VAL A 212 20.70 2.29 4.21
N PHE A 213 20.42 1.01 3.94
CA PHE A 213 19.04 0.54 3.76
C PHE A 213 18.18 0.85 4.99
N SER A 214 18.68 0.54 6.18
CA SER A 214 17.96 0.84 7.43
C SER A 214 17.80 2.34 7.69
N GLN A 215 18.79 3.16 7.33
CA GLN A 215 18.70 4.62 7.45
C GLN A 215 17.69 5.23 6.47
N GLU A 216 17.71 4.79 5.20
CA GLU A 216 16.82 5.30 4.16
C GLU A 216 15.38 4.81 4.34
N THR A 217 15.18 3.56 4.81
CA THR A 217 13.88 2.90 4.86
C THR A 217 13.31 2.76 6.27
N GLY A 218 14.12 2.91 7.32
CA GLY A 218 13.72 2.66 8.71
C GLY A 218 13.72 1.18 9.11
N ARG A 219 14.12 0.23 8.22
CA ARG A 219 13.99 -1.21 8.43
C ARG A 219 15.14 -2.05 7.92
N SER A 220 15.13 -3.32 8.33
CA SER A 220 16.10 -4.29 7.84
C SER A 220 15.74 -4.82 6.45
N ILE A 221 16.77 -5.24 5.71
CA ILE A 221 16.61 -5.94 4.43
C ILE A 221 15.79 -7.23 4.59
N ALA A 222 15.97 -7.93 5.72
CA ALA A 222 15.23 -9.16 6.01
C ALA A 222 13.72 -8.90 6.18
N ASP A 223 13.33 -7.79 6.82
CA ASP A 223 11.92 -7.40 6.95
C ASP A 223 11.31 -7.09 5.57
N TYR A 224 12.05 -6.39 4.71
CA TYR A 224 11.59 -6.10 3.35
C TYR A 224 11.43 -7.39 2.53
N LEU A 225 12.38 -8.29 2.58
CA LEU A 225 12.31 -9.60 1.92
C LEU A 225 11.10 -10.41 2.40
N ALA A 226 10.88 -10.49 3.72
CA ALA A 226 9.73 -11.19 4.28
C ALA A 226 8.41 -10.59 3.79
N THR A 227 8.32 -9.26 3.74
CA THR A 227 7.17 -8.54 3.18
C THR A 227 6.91 -8.90 1.73
N ARG A 228 7.96 -8.89 0.90
CA ARG A 228 7.85 -9.22 -0.51
C ARG A 228 7.36 -10.66 -0.74
N ARG A 229 7.87 -11.60 0.03
CA ARG A 229 7.45 -13.01 0.01
C ARG A 229 5.99 -13.19 0.44
N VAL A 230 5.58 -12.51 1.52
CA VAL A 230 4.18 -12.55 2.00
C VAL A 230 3.24 -11.92 0.99
N LYS A 231 3.62 -10.81 0.33
CA LYS A 231 2.85 -10.24 -0.79
C LYS A 231 2.57 -11.30 -1.86
N ARG A 232 3.61 -12.02 -2.32
CA ARG A 232 3.45 -13.10 -3.30
C ARG A 232 2.57 -14.24 -2.78
N ALA A 233 2.70 -14.58 -1.50
CA ALA A 233 1.85 -15.59 -0.88
C ALA A 233 0.37 -15.17 -0.87
N CYS A 234 0.04 -13.91 -0.63
CA CYS A 234 -1.33 -13.40 -0.72
C CYS A 234 -1.90 -13.58 -2.13
N GLU A 235 -1.10 -13.35 -3.17
CA GLU A 235 -1.50 -13.55 -4.57
C GLU A 235 -1.80 -15.03 -4.85
N LEU A 236 -0.87 -15.93 -4.49
CA LEU A 236 -1.04 -17.37 -4.70
C LEU A 236 -2.21 -17.96 -3.90
N LEU A 237 -2.42 -17.50 -2.67
CA LEU A 237 -3.52 -17.95 -1.82
C LEU A 237 -4.91 -17.61 -2.41
N ARG A 238 -5.00 -16.56 -3.23
CA ARG A 238 -6.24 -16.14 -3.89
C ARG A 238 -6.44 -16.78 -5.25
N SER A 239 -5.37 -17.05 -5.98
CA SER A 239 -5.42 -17.45 -7.38
C SER A 239 -5.18 -18.95 -7.59
N THR A 240 -4.88 -19.72 -6.52
CA THR A 240 -4.55 -21.14 -6.64
C THR A 240 -5.06 -21.95 -5.44
N ASP A 241 -5.24 -23.26 -5.66
CA ASP A 241 -5.56 -24.26 -4.62
C ASP A 241 -4.33 -24.93 -4.01
N LEU A 242 -3.13 -24.38 -4.22
CA LEU A 242 -1.89 -24.94 -3.68
C LEU A 242 -1.97 -25.10 -2.15
N SER A 243 -1.36 -26.13 -1.60
CA SER A 243 -1.25 -26.29 -0.15
C SER A 243 -0.54 -25.09 0.47
N ILE A 244 -0.82 -24.81 1.75
CA ILE A 244 -0.15 -23.71 2.48
C ILE A 244 1.36 -23.87 2.46
N GLU A 245 1.85 -25.11 2.58
CA GLU A 245 3.26 -25.44 2.49
C GLU A 245 3.84 -25.13 1.10
N ALA A 246 3.16 -25.57 0.03
CA ALA A 246 3.59 -25.30 -1.35
C ALA A 246 3.61 -23.78 -1.65
N VAL A 247 2.66 -23.02 -1.15
CA VAL A 247 2.67 -21.54 -1.25
C VAL A 247 3.91 -20.95 -0.57
N GLY A 248 4.21 -21.41 0.66
CA GLY A 248 5.41 -20.95 1.38
C GLY A 248 6.69 -21.23 0.60
N GLN A 249 6.85 -22.45 0.07
CA GLN A 249 8.00 -22.86 -0.72
C GLN A 249 8.13 -22.02 -2.01
N GLN A 250 7.05 -21.84 -2.76
CA GLN A 250 7.05 -21.01 -3.98
C GLN A 250 7.37 -19.54 -3.72
N CYS A 251 7.14 -19.06 -2.49
CA CYS A 251 7.51 -17.72 -2.08
C CYS A 251 8.93 -17.61 -1.53
N GLY A 252 9.69 -18.72 -1.47
CA GLY A 252 11.07 -18.74 -1.00
C GLY A 252 11.25 -18.89 0.51
N PHE A 253 10.22 -19.30 1.25
CA PHE A 253 10.35 -19.64 2.67
C PHE A 253 10.96 -21.04 2.80
N ALA A 254 11.89 -21.18 3.76
CA ALA A 254 12.60 -22.42 4.00
C ALA A 254 11.69 -23.53 4.57
N ASP A 255 10.70 -23.12 5.40
CA ASP A 255 9.78 -24.04 6.05
C ASP A 255 8.39 -23.39 6.26
N ALA A 256 7.37 -24.23 6.37
CA ALA A 256 5.99 -23.80 6.55
C ALA A 256 5.72 -23.14 7.91
N PRO A 257 6.27 -23.58 9.06
CA PRO A 257 6.07 -22.90 10.34
C PRO A 257 6.57 -21.47 10.33
N TYR A 258 7.75 -21.22 9.80
CA TYR A 258 8.29 -19.86 9.66
C TYR A 258 7.44 -19.00 8.72
N PHE A 259 7.02 -19.57 7.58
CA PHE A 259 6.09 -18.91 6.68
C PHE A 259 4.79 -18.48 7.39
N ILE A 260 4.11 -19.41 8.08
CA ILE A 260 2.85 -19.14 8.79
C ILE A 260 3.04 -18.04 9.84
N THR A 261 4.16 -18.08 10.57
CA THR A 261 4.50 -17.07 11.58
C THR A 261 4.71 -15.70 10.97
N CYS A 262 5.51 -15.61 9.90
CA CYS A 262 5.73 -14.35 9.17
C CYS A 262 4.43 -13.81 8.56
N PHE A 263 3.66 -14.68 7.91
CA PHE A 263 2.38 -14.30 7.30
C PHE A 263 1.41 -13.75 8.36
N ARG A 264 1.22 -14.48 9.48
CA ARG A 264 0.36 -14.01 10.58
C ARG A 264 0.86 -12.70 11.19
N LYS A 265 2.18 -12.55 11.35
CA LYS A 265 2.78 -11.31 11.86
C LYS A 265 2.46 -10.13 10.93
N LEU A 266 2.51 -10.31 9.62
CA LEU A 266 2.36 -9.25 8.63
C LEU A 266 0.89 -8.97 8.27
N ILE A 267 0.06 -10.01 8.18
CA ILE A 267 -1.34 -9.91 7.71
C ILE A 267 -2.35 -9.86 8.86
N GLY A 268 -1.94 -10.30 10.07
CA GLY A 268 -2.83 -10.41 11.23
C GLY A 268 -3.67 -11.70 11.26
N ARG A 269 -3.66 -12.48 10.17
CA ARG A 269 -4.41 -13.75 10.01
C ARG A 269 -3.48 -14.84 9.51
N THR A 270 -3.83 -16.11 9.74
CA THR A 270 -3.08 -17.22 9.15
C THR A 270 -3.34 -17.32 7.64
N PRO A 271 -2.42 -17.94 6.85
CA PRO A 271 -2.62 -18.13 5.41
C PRO A 271 -3.95 -18.82 5.07
N LEU A 272 -4.34 -19.83 5.89
CA LEU A 272 -5.60 -20.54 5.69
C LEU A 272 -6.83 -19.65 5.96
N GLN A 273 -6.79 -18.83 7.01
CA GLN A 273 -7.86 -17.87 7.30
C GLN A 273 -7.97 -16.82 6.19
N TYR A 274 -6.82 -16.35 5.66
CA TYR A 274 -6.78 -15.41 4.57
C TYR A 274 -7.41 -15.99 3.31
N ARG A 275 -7.06 -17.21 2.91
CA ARG A 275 -7.64 -17.92 1.77
C ARG A 275 -9.17 -18.08 1.92
N LYS A 276 -9.63 -18.56 3.08
CA LYS A 276 -11.07 -18.74 3.33
C LYS A 276 -11.86 -17.42 3.25
N ALA A 277 -11.25 -16.31 3.65
CA ALA A 277 -11.89 -15.01 3.54
C ALA A 277 -11.99 -14.56 2.07
N ALA A 278 -10.97 -14.80 1.25
CA ALA A 278 -10.99 -14.49 -0.17
C ALA A 278 -12.05 -15.29 -0.95
N PHE A 279 -12.18 -16.61 -0.68
CA PHE A 279 -13.17 -17.47 -1.34
C PHE A 279 -14.63 -17.28 -0.86
N ARG A 280 -14.85 -16.73 0.34
CA ARG A 280 -16.22 -16.42 0.81
C ARG A 280 -16.90 -15.28 0.05
N LEU A 281 -16.15 -14.56 -0.76
CA LEU A 281 -16.62 -13.45 -1.59
C LEU A 281 -17.05 -13.89 -3.00
N GLU A 282 -16.86 -15.18 -3.35
CA GLU A 282 -17.27 -15.76 -4.63
C GLU A 282 -18.64 -16.47 -4.56
N LEU A 283 -19.30 -16.49 -3.40
CA LEU A 283 -20.64 -17.05 -3.17
C LEU A 283 -21.64 -15.95 -2.82
#